data_299d5b4942a86adfb28d2406d55e3374
#
_entry.id   299d5b4942a86adfb28d2406d55e3374
#
_cell.length_a   1.000
_cell.length_b   1.000
_cell.length_c   1.000
_cell.angle_alpha   90.00
_cell.angle_beta   90.00
_cell.angle_gamma   90.00
#
_symmetry.space_group_name_H-M   'P 1'
#
loop_
_entity.id
_entity.type
_entity.pdbx_description
1 polymer ?
#
loop_
_entity_poly.entity_id
_entity_poly.type
_entity_poly.pdbx_seq_one_letter_code
_entity_poly.pdbx_strand_id
1 'polypeptide(L)'
;MSRCLRVIACACACALLAGCAEPRPRSVANACEIFSQKIHWYEAARDSQQRWNIPMALLLAFVHQESSFHATARPPRRRLLGIIPWVRPSSAYGYAQAVDHTWKEYKKETGRTLARRSNFNDAMDFIGWYNNKSVRELGLRRNDARRLYLAYHEGRNGYRRQSYNAKPWLLKVAQKVQRRKNAYDKQLKTCDLKPRPWYRKMFDWRL
;
A
#
# COMPACT_ATOMS: atom_id res chain seq x y z
N MET A 1 -26.89 -12.46 -41.11
CA MET A 1 -26.92 -11.59 -39.91
C MET A 1 -26.26 -12.17 -38.66
N SER A 2 -25.75 -13.42 -38.57
CA SER A 2 -25.29 -14.00 -37.32
C SER A 2 -23.78 -13.90 -36.99
N ARG A 3 -22.92 -13.70 -37.97
CA ARG A 3 -21.45 -13.62 -37.73
C ARG A 3 -21.00 -12.25 -37.23
N CYS A 4 -21.51 -11.13 -37.74
CA CYS A 4 -21.17 -9.79 -37.27
C CYS A 4 -21.62 -9.53 -35.85
N LEU A 5 -22.78 -10.02 -35.41
CA LEU A 5 -23.26 -9.86 -34.03
C LEU A 5 -22.35 -10.57 -33.01
N ARG A 6 -21.83 -11.74 -33.35
CA ARG A 6 -20.94 -12.53 -32.48
C ARG A 6 -19.54 -11.85 -32.31
N VAL A 7 -19.03 -11.24 -33.38
CA VAL A 7 -17.76 -10.53 -33.34
C VAL A 7 -17.84 -9.24 -32.49
N ILE A 8 -18.97 -8.52 -32.63
CA ILE A 8 -19.21 -7.29 -31.82
C ILE A 8 -19.42 -7.65 -30.35
N ALA A 9 -20.12 -8.71 -30.01
CA ALA A 9 -20.31 -9.17 -28.64
C ALA A 9 -19.00 -9.62 -27.99
N CYS A 10 -18.11 -10.31 -28.72
CA CYS A 10 -16.77 -10.68 -28.23
C CYS A 10 -15.86 -9.48 -28.04
N ALA A 11 -15.89 -8.48 -28.93
CA ALA A 11 -15.10 -7.26 -28.80
C ALA A 11 -15.55 -6.40 -27.59
N CYS A 12 -16.87 -6.30 -27.36
CA CYS A 12 -17.39 -5.61 -26.17
C CYS A 12 -17.05 -6.32 -24.86
N ALA A 13 -17.05 -7.67 -24.83
CA ALA A 13 -16.69 -8.45 -23.64
C ALA A 13 -15.19 -8.29 -23.29
N CYS A 14 -14.30 -8.19 -24.29
CA CYS A 14 -12.88 -7.96 -24.07
C CYS A 14 -12.56 -6.54 -23.55
N ALA A 15 -13.35 -5.53 -23.93
CA ALA A 15 -13.15 -4.16 -23.46
C ALA A 15 -13.49 -3.96 -21.97
N LEU A 16 -14.36 -4.82 -21.40
CA LEU A 16 -14.77 -4.75 -19.99
C LEU A 16 -13.76 -5.39 -19.04
N LEU A 17 -12.74 -6.10 -19.52
CA LEU A 17 -11.71 -6.77 -18.70
C LEU A 17 -10.43 -5.95 -18.51
N ALA A 18 -10.31 -4.80 -19.14
CA ALA A 18 -9.23 -3.86 -18.87
C ALA A 18 -9.49 -3.18 -17.52
N GLY A 19 -9.24 -3.88 -16.43
CA GLY A 19 -9.17 -3.31 -15.09
C GLY A 19 -8.06 -2.26 -15.05
N CYS A 20 -8.39 -1.01 -15.43
CA CYS A 20 -7.47 0.12 -15.40
C CYS A 20 -6.96 0.27 -13.97
N ALA A 21 -5.65 0.03 -13.76
CA ALA A 21 -5.01 0.36 -12.50
C ALA A 21 -5.25 1.85 -12.21
N GLU A 22 -5.67 2.16 -11.00
CA GLU A 22 -6.00 3.54 -10.62
C GLU A 22 -4.77 4.44 -10.81
N PRO A 23 -4.91 5.59 -11.51
CA PRO A 23 -3.80 6.46 -11.79
C PRO A 23 -3.23 7.05 -10.49
N ARG A 24 -1.92 7.20 -10.46
CA ARG A 24 -1.18 7.83 -9.37
C ARG A 24 -1.62 9.30 -9.18
N PRO A 25 -1.64 9.83 -7.93
CA PRO A 25 -1.79 11.26 -7.70
C PRO A 25 -0.70 12.07 -8.42
N ARG A 26 -1.06 13.26 -8.89
CA ARG A 26 -0.12 14.17 -9.61
C ARG A 26 1.07 14.57 -8.74
N SER A 27 0.82 14.81 -7.46
CA SER A 27 1.85 15.08 -6.45
C SER A 27 1.71 14.08 -5.29
N VAL A 28 2.84 13.56 -4.83
CA VAL A 28 2.90 12.66 -3.66
C VAL A 28 3.71 13.28 -2.51
N ALA A 29 4.08 14.55 -2.65
CA ALA A 29 4.83 15.29 -1.64
C ALA A 29 3.92 15.82 -0.52
N ASN A 30 2.65 16.08 -0.83
CA ASN A 30 1.68 16.67 0.07
C ASN A 30 0.50 15.75 0.31
N ALA A 31 0.24 15.39 1.58
CA ALA A 31 -0.86 14.50 1.98
C ALA A 31 -2.24 15.10 1.68
N CYS A 32 -2.40 16.43 1.78
CA CYS A 32 -3.65 17.11 1.43
C CYS A 32 -3.95 16.96 -0.06
N GLU A 33 -2.95 17.14 -0.92
CA GLU A 33 -3.10 16.99 -2.36
C GLU A 33 -3.40 15.54 -2.77
N ILE A 34 -2.76 14.56 -2.12
CA ILE A 34 -3.06 13.14 -2.34
C ILE A 34 -4.54 12.88 -2.07
N PHE A 35 -5.03 13.31 -0.92
CA PHE A 35 -6.38 13.01 -0.48
C PHE A 35 -7.45 13.87 -1.16
N SER A 36 -7.16 15.12 -1.53
CA SER A 36 -8.09 15.95 -2.30
C SER A 36 -8.34 15.37 -3.70
N GLN A 37 -7.30 14.83 -4.34
CA GLN A 37 -7.43 14.14 -5.63
C GLN A 37 -8.10 12.77 -5.50
N LYS A 38 -7.97 12.11 -4.34
CA LYS A 38 -8.39 10.74 -4.07
C LYS A 38 -9.11 10.65 -2.72
N ILE A 39 -10.30 11.23 -2.61
CA ILE A 39 -11.01 11.29 -1.32
C ILE A 39 -11.31 9.91 -0.74
N HIS A 40 -11.54 8.89 -1.57
CA HIS A 40 -11.72 7.51 -1.12
C HIS A 40 -10.43 6.91 -0.50
N TRP A 41 -9.24 7.42 -0.87
CA TRP A 41 -7.99 7.05 -0.21
C TRP A 41 -7.89 7.64 1.21
N TYR A 42 -8.41 8.86 1.40
CA TYR A 42 -8.54 9.44 2.74
C TYR A 42 -9.42 8.57 3.63
N GLU A 43 -10.57 8.15 3.10
CA GLU A 43 -11.50 7.27 3.81
C GLU A 43 -10.83 5.92 4.15
N ALA A 44 -10.15 5.30 3.21
CA ALA A 44 -9.41 4.05 3.43
C ALA A 44 -8.32 4.18 4.50
N ALA A 45 -7.55 5.26 4.46
CA ALA A 45 -6.49 5.52 5.45
C ALA A 45 -7.07 5.80 6.84
N ARG A 46 -8.21 6.54 6.92
CA ARG A 46 -8.93 6.80 8.17
C ARG A 46 -9.52 5.51 8.75
N ASP A 47 -10.18 4.69 7.93
CA ASP A 47 -10.79 3.44 8.36
C ASP A 47 -9.71 2.45 8.86
N SER A 48 -8.55 2.39 8.19
CA SER A 48 -7.39 1.62 8.65
C SER A 48 -6.83 2.16 9.97
N GLN A 49 -6.71 3.49 10.13
CA GLN A 49 -6.28 4.11 11.39
C GLN A 49 -7.24 3.76 12.53
N GLN A 50 -8.55 3.84 12.30
CA GLN A 50 -9.56 3.50 13.31
C GLN A 50 -9.49 2.02 13.70
N ARG A 51 -9.34 1.13 12.72
CA ARG A 51 -9.31 -0.32 12.94
C ARG A 51 -8.04 -0.79 13.65
N TRP A 52 -6.89 -0.28 13.24
CA TRP A 52 -5.58 -0.79 13.67
C TRP A 52 -4.86 0.13 14.65
N ASN A 53 -5.38 1.33 14.88
CA ASN A 53 -4.77 2.36 15.70
C ASN A 53 -3.32 2.68 15.25
N ILE A 54 -3.10 2.75 13.92
CA ILE A 54 -1.83 3.17 13.30
C ILE A 54 -2.07 4.50 12.59
N PRO A 55 -1.25 5.55 12.83
CA PRO A 55 -1.49 6.88 12.29
C PRO A 55 -1.55 6.89 10.75
N MET A 56 -2.53 7.58 10.19
CA MET A 56 -2.76 7.73 8.74
C MET A 56 -1.52 8.24 7.99
N ALA A 57 -0.79 9.19 8.58
CA ALA A 57 0.45 9.69 8.01
C ALA A 57 1.55 8.61 7.90
N LEU A 58 1.57 7.65 8.83
CA LEU A 58 2.48 6.51 8.78
C LEU A 58 2.09 5.57 7.62
N LEU A 59 0.80 5.26 7.49
CA LEU A 59 0.30 4.42 6.39
C LEU A 59 0.69 5.00 5.03
N LEU A 60 0.47 6.30 4.83
CA LEU A 60 0.88 7.01 3.60
C LEU A 60 2.39 6.99 3.37
N ALA A 61 3.19 7.21 4.43
CA ALA A 61 4.65 7.21 4.31
C ALA A 61 5.19 5.85 3.88
N PHE A 62 4.54 4.76 4.32
CA PHE A 62 4.87 3.40 3.87
C PHE A 62 4.54 3.21 2.40
N VAL A 63 3.31 3.51 1.95
CA VAL A 63 2.95 3.42 0.53
C VAL A 63 3.87 4.27 -0.35
N HIS A 64 4.19 5.48 0.11
CA HIS A 64 5.14 6.34 -0.61
C HIS A 64 6.51 5.66 -0.78
N GLN A 65 7.02 5.03 0.28
CA GLN A 65 8.35 4.38 0.23
C GLN A 65 8.31 3.08 -0.59
N GLU A 66 7.25 2.28 -0.47
CA GLU A 66 7.16 0.96 -1.10
C GLU A 66 6.87 1.03 -2.60
N SER A 67 5.97 1.89 -3.01
CA SER A 67 5.49 1.92 -4.39
C SER A 67 5.43 3.30 -5.02
N SER A 68 5.69 4.36 -4.26
CA SER A 68 5.38 5.74 -4.68
C SER A 68 3.94 5.87 -5.21
N PHE A 69 2.99 5.17 -4.59
CA PHE A 69 1.58 5.12 -4.97
C PHE A 69 1.29 4.47 -6.33
N HIS A 70 2.15 3.58 -6.82
CA HIS A 70 1.87 2.78 -8.00
C HIS A 70 1.13 1.48 -7.62
N ALA A 71 -0.09 1.29 -8.13
CA ALA A 71 -0.95 0.14 -7.83
C ALA A 71 -0.34 -1.21 -8.21
N THR A 72 0.44 -1.24 -9.27
CA THR A 72 1.01 -2.46 -9.86
C THR A 72 2.53 -2.53 -9.70
N ALA A 73 3.10 -1.78 -8.75
CA ALA A 73 4.53 -1.77 -8.50
C ALA A 73 5.06 -3.19 -8.25
N ARG A 74 6.22 -3.47 -8.82
CA ARG A 74 6.93 -4.75 -8.66
C ARG A 74 8.44 -4.48 -8.56
N PRO A 75 9.21 -5.31 -7.81
CA PRO A 75 10.66 -5.25 -7.85
C PRO A 75 11.17 -5.45 -9.28
N PRO A 76 12.25 -4.77 -9.68
CA PRO A 76 12.87 -4.99 -10.98
C PRO A 76 13.32 -6.44 -11.11
N ARG A 77 13.29 -6.98 -12.33
CA ARG A 77 13.86 -8.30 -12.63
C ARG A 77 15.38 -8.25 -12.54
N ARG A 78 15.99 -9.26 -11.97
CA ARG A 78 17.42 -9.48 -12.15
C ARG A 78 17.69 -9.75 -13.63
N ARG A 79 18.84 -9.31 -14.12
CA ARG A 79 19.26 -9.57 -15.50
C ARG A 79 20.26 -10.70 -15.51
N LEU A 80 20.01 -11.74 -16.32
CA LEU A 80 20.98 -12.76 -16.63
C LEU A 80 21.96 -12.17 -17.67
N LEU A 81 23.26 -12.31 -17.43
CA LEU A 81 24.34 -11.74 -18.28
C LEU A 81 24.20 -10.21 -18.49
N GLY A 82 23.55 -9.50 -17.54
CA GLY A 82 23.35 -8.06 -17.62
C GLY A 82 22.28 -7.60 -18.62
N ILE A 83 21.75 -8.47 -19.48
CA ILE A 83 20.89 -8.11 -20.61
C ILE A 83 19.50 -8.75 -20.50
N ILE A 84 19.43 -10.06 -20.28
CA ILE A 84 18.18 -10.83 -20.35
C ILE A 84 17.39 -10.69 -19.03
N PRO A 85 16.12 -10.18 -19.05
CA PRO A 85 15.30 -10.13 -17.85
C PRO A 85 15.02 -11.56 -17.35
N TRP A 86 15.53 -11.88 -16.14
CA TRP A 86 15.40 -13.20 -15.53
C TRP A 86 14.34 -13.22 -14.44
N VAL A 87 14.66 -13.69 -13.27
CA VAL A 87 13.74 -13.83 -12.15
C VAL A 87 13.60 -12.54 -11.34
N ARG A 88 12.45 -12.38 -10.66
CA ARG A 88 12.27 -11.33 -9.66
C ARG A 88 12.84 -11.79 -8.32
N PRO A 89 13.56 -10.93 -7.59
CA PRO A 89 14.15 -11.29 -6.29
C PRO A 89 13.11 -11.51 -5.19
N SER A 90 11.87 -11.08 -5.42
CA SER A 90 10.80 -11.14 -4.42
C SER A 90 9.43 -11.19 -5.11
N SER A 91 8.44 -11.80 -4.42
CA SER A 91 7.03 -11.78 -4.79
C SER A 91 6.29 -10.48 -4.38
N ALA A 92 7.02 -9.47 -3.92
CA ALA A 92 6.46 -8.18 -3.52
C ALA A 92 5.65 -7.54 -4.66
N TYR A 93 4.45 -7.01 -4.33
CA TYR A 93 3.54 -6.45 -5.31
C TYR A 93 2.62 -5.38 -4.73
N GLY A 94 2.26 -4.42 -5.60
CA GLY A 94 1.21 -3.43 -5.33
C GLY A 94 1.64 -2.28 -4.44
N TYR A 95 0.67 -1.57 -3.90
CA TYR A 95 0.90 -0.37 -3.09
C TYR A 95 1.80 -0.61 -1.87
N ALA A 96 1.60 -1.72 -1.18
CA ALA A 96 2.29 -2.07 0.06
C ALA A 96 3.53 -2.94 -0.15
N GLN A 97 3.86 -3.34 -1.37
CA GLN A 97 4.93 -4.30 -1.69
C GLN A 97 4.88 -5.57 -0.80
N ALA A 98 3.66 -6.00 -0.47
CA ALA A 98 3.44 -7.20 0.32
C ALA A 98 3.89 -8.45 -0.46
N VAL A 99 4.66 -9.32 0.20
CA VAL A 99 5.03 -10.63 -0.35
C VAL A 99 3.90 -11.65 -0.19
N ASP A 100 3.89 -12.69 -1.04
CA ASP A 100 2.79 -13.66 -1.11
C ASP A 100 2.45 -14.31 0.23
N HIS A 101 3.46 -14.74 0.98
CA HIS A 101 3.27 -15.40 2.27
C HIS A 101 2.56 -14.46 3.27
N THR A 102 3.08 -13.24 3.45
CA THR A 102 2.53 -12.27 4.40
C THR A 102 1.13 -11.79 3.97
N TRP A 103 0.89 -11.70 2.66
CA TRP A 103 -0.44 -11.37 2.15
C TRP A 103 -1.48 -12.47 2.42
N LYS A 104 -1.07 -13.75 2.30
CA LYS A 104 -1.92 -14.89 2.66
C LYS A 104 -2.23 -14.91 4.16
N GLU A 105 -1.22 -14.66 5.01
CA GLU A 105 -1.39 -14.53 6.47
C GLU A 105 -2.40 -13.43 6.80
N TYR A 106 -2.24 -12.24 6.25
CA TYR A 106 -3.18 -11.13 6.42
C TYR A 106 -4.62 -11.51 6.04
N LYS A 107 -4.82 -12.09 4.85
CA LYS A 107 -6.15 -12.52 4.39
C LYS A 107 -6.79 -13.52 5.34
N LYS A 108 -6.02 -14.48 5.83
CA LYS A 108 -6.47 -15.51 6.79
C LYS A 108 -6.87 -14.89 8.13
N GLU A 109 -6.03 -14.02 8.68
CA GLU A 109 -6.26 -13.42 10.01
C GLU A 109 -7.40 -12.39 10.02
N THR A 110 -7.63 -11.71 8.90
CA THR A 110 -8.62 -10.64 8.82
C THR A 110 -9.95 -11.04 8.19
N GLY A 111 -10.01 -12.24 7.60
CA GLY A 111 -11.18 -12.73 6.85
C GLY A 111 -11.35 -12.05 5.47
N ARG A 112 -10.41 -11.18 5.04
CA ARG A 112 -10.52 -10.42 3.78
C ARG A 112 -10.06 -11.25 2.57
N THR A 113 -10.79 -12.31 2.27
CA THR A 113 -10.42 -13.30 1.23
C THR A 113 -10.28 -12.71 -0.17
N LEU A 114 -11.07 -11.69 -0.51
CA LEU A 114 -11.07 -11.03 -1.82
C LEU A 114 -10.08 -9.86 -1.93
N ALA A 115 -9.33 -9.54 -0.86
CA ALA A 115 -8.39 -8.45 -0.85
C ALA A 115 -7.33 -8.56 -1.96
N ARG A 116 -7.00 -7.43 -2.60
CA ARG A 116 -6.04 -7.31 -3.69
C ARG A 116 -4.93 -6.33 -3.37
N ARG A 117 -3.67 -6.72 -3.60
CA ARG A 117 -2.49 -5.86 -3.33
C ARG A 117 -2.43 -4.59 -4.19
N SER A 118 -3.15 -4.57 -5.32
CA SER A 118 -3.30 -3.41 -6.20
C SER A 118 -4.49 -2.51 -5.84
N ASN A 119 -5.31 -2.88 -4.85
CA ASN A 119 -6.35 -2.02 -4.31
C ASN A 119 -5.81 -1.20 -3.15
N PHE A 120 -6.04 0.11 -3.16
CA PHE A 120 -5.49 1.02 -2.16
C PHE A 120 -6.08 0.78 -0.76
N ASN A 121 -7.38 0.51 -0.66
CA ASN A 121 -8.06 0.26 0.62
C ASN A 121 -7.49 -0.99 1.29
N ASP A 122 -7.31 -2.07 0.51
CA ASP A 122 -6.72 -3.31 1.00
C ASP A 122 -5.26 -3.13 1.44
N ALA A 123 -4.51 -2.31 0.69
CA ALA A 123 -3.13 -2.00 1.04
C ALA A 123 -3.01 -1.17 2.33
N MET A 124 -3.91 -0.18 2.54
CA MET A 124 -3.97 0.60 3.78
C MET A 124 -4.30 -0.31 4.97
N ASP A 125 -5.30 -1.17 4.83
CA ASP A 125 -5.70 -2.11 5.88
C ASP A 125 -4.57 -3.11 6.19
N PHE A 126 -3.89 -3.63 5.17
CA PHE A 126 -2.73 -4.50 5.33
C PHE A 126 -1.57 -3.83 6.08
N ILE A 127 -1.20 -2.60 5.70
CA ILE A 127 -0.11 -1.87 6.38
C ILE A 127 -0.50 -1.60 7.84
N GLY A 128 -1.76 -1.24 8.09
CA GLY A 128 -2.31 -1.06 9.44
C GLY A 128 -2.21 -2.35 10.28
N TRP A 129 -2.71 -3.47 9.73
CA TRP A 129 -2.63 -4.79 10.36
C TRP A 129 -1.19 -5.20 10.69
N TYR A 130 -0.28 -5.09 9.72
CA TYR A 130 1.11 -5.52 9.90
C TYR A 130 1.83 -4.71 10.98
N ASN A 131 1.66 -3.38 10.95
CA ASN A 131 2.29 -2.49 11.93
C ASN A 131 1.65 -2.61 13.32
N ASN A 132 0.33 -2.81 13.43
CA ASN A 132 -0.31 -3.11 14.71
C ASN A 132 0.24 -4.39 15.32
N LYS A 133 0.42 -5.45 14.51
CA LYS A 133 1.03 -6.71 14.95
C LYS A 133 2.49 -6.49 15.40
N SER A 134 3.26 -5.69 14.67
CA SER A 134 4.63 -5.31 15.05
C SER A 134 4.69 -4.51 16.36
N VAL A 135 3.75 -3.58 16.57
CA VAL A 135 3.62 -2.85 17.84
C VAL A 135 3.42 -3.80 19.00
N ARG A 136 2.48 -4.75 18.87
CA ARG A 136 2.14 -5.70 19.94
C ARG A 136 3.26 -6.69 20.22
N GLU A 137 3.88 -7.24 19.18
CA GLU A 137 4.86 -8.32 19.31
C GLU A 137 6.27 -7.84 19.65
N LEU A 138 6.60 -6.58 19.29
CA LEU A 138 7.95 -6.01 19.46
C LEU A 138 8.01 -4.86 20.47
N GLY A 139 6.88 -4.48 21.08
CA GLY A 139 6.82 -3.37 22.02
C GLY A 139 7.10 -1.99 21.40
N LEU A 140 6.84 -1.83 20.09
CA LEU A 140 7.16 -0.59 19.38
C LEU A 140 6.08 0.48 19.59
N ARG A 141 6.49 1.74 19.56
CA ARG A 141 5.55 2.86 19.60
C ARG A 141 4.83 3.01 18.26
N ARG A 142 3.50 3.19 18.29
CA ARG A 142 2.65 3.35 17.09
C ARG A 142 3.05 4.50 16.17
N ASN A 143 3.76 5.48 16.70
CA ASN A 143 4.19 6.68 15.99
C ASN A 143 5.66 6.64 15.52
N ASP A 144 6.39 5.57 15.85
CA ASP A 144 7.79 5.37 15.46
C ASP A 144 7.88 4.68 14.09
N ALA A 145 7.69 5.49 13.04
CA ALA A 145 7.72 5.00 11.67
C ALA A 145 9.10 4.42 11.29
N ARG A 146 10.19 4.90 11.90
CA ARG A 146 11.54 4.38 11.66
C ARG A 146 11.65 2.92 12.10
N ARG A 147 11.32 2.61 13.35
CA ARG A 147 11.43 1.24 13.88
C ARG A 147 10.39 0.31 13.25
N LEU A 148 9.17 0.79 13.04
CA LEU A 148 8.12 0.03 12.36
C LEU A 148 8.51 -0.31 10.92
N TYR A 149 9.19 0.60 10.20
CA TYR A 149 9.68 0.33 8.86
C TYR A 149 10.79 -0.71 8.83
N LEU A 150 11.72 -0.68 9.81
CA LEU A 150 12.73 -1.73 9.95
C LEU A 150 12.10 -3.10 10.17
N ALA A 151 11.06 -3.19 11.03
CA ALA A 151 10.32 -4.41 11.27
C ALA A 151 9.49 -4.84 10.03
N TYR A 152 9.00 -3.90 9.24
CA TYR A 152 8.29 -4.17 8.00
C TYR A 152 9.19 -4.80 6.95
N HIS A 153 10.38 -4.26 6.77
CA HIS A 153 11.34 -4.70 5.77
C HIS A 153 12.05 -6.03 6.14
N GLU A 154 12.49 -6.17 7.39
CA GLU A 154 13.23 -7.34 7.87
C GLU A 154 12.33 -8.49 8.33
N GLY A 155 11.03 -8.22 8.45
CA GLY A 155 10.13 -9.07 9.21
C GLY A 155 10.36 -8.96 10.73
N ARG A 156 9.35 -9.31 11.54
CA ARG A 156 9.42 -9.19 13.00
C ARG A 156 10.58 -9.99 13.62
N ASN A 157 10.86 -11.18 13.09
CA ASN A 157 11.99 -11.99 13.53
C ASN A 157 13.36 -11.40 13.15
N GLY A 158 13.49 -10.83 11.94
CA GLY A 158 14.69 -10.11 11.53
C GLY A 158 14.93 -8.89 12.40
N TYR A 159 13.86 -8.16 12.74
CA TYR A 159 13.94 -7.02 13.65
C TYR A 159 14.45 -7.43 15.04
N ARG A 160 13.93 -8.52 15.64
CA ARG A 160 14.39 -9.05 16.93
C ARG A 160 15.90 -9.40 16.92
N ARG A 161 16.37 -9.99 15.81
CA ARG A 161 17.80 -10.31 15.61
C ARG A 161 18.63 -9.12 15.18
N GLN A 162 18.02 -7.94 15.03
CA GLN A 162 18.68 -6.71 14.59
C GLN A 162 19.43 -6.83 13.25
N SER A 163 18.93 -7.68 12.33
CA SER A 163 19.55 -7.91 11.01
C SER A 163 19.71 -6.63 10.16
N TYR A 164 18.95 -5.60 10.48
CA TYR A 164 19.06 -4.28 9.87
C TYR A 164 20.37 -3.54 10.19
N ASN A 165 21.10 -3.90 11.27
CA ASN A 165 22.38 -3.26 11.63
C ASN A 165 23.46 -3.50 10.56
N ALA A 166 23.41 -4.65 9.87
CA ALA A 166 24.27 -4.95 8.73
C ALA A 166 23.88 -4.23 7.44
N LYS A 167 22.83 -3.37 7.46
CA LYS A 167 22.27 -2.70 6.28
C LYS A 167 22.18 -1.17 6.48
N PRO A 168 23.31 -0.44 6.39
CA PRO A 168 23.32 1.02 6.59
C PRO A 168 22.34 1.76 5.66
N TRP A 169 22.16 1.25 4.44
CA TRP A 169 21.19 1.79 3.50
C TRP A 169 19.75 1.71 4.04
N LEU A 170 19.39 0.59 4.70
CA LEU A 170 18.04 0.40 5.26
C LEU A 170 17.78 1.36 6.43
N LEU A 171 18.79 1.59 7.26
CA LEU A 171 18.72 2.59 8.34
C LEU A 171 18.44 4.00 7.80
N LYS A 172 19.11 4.38 6.69
CA LYS A 172 18.86 5.66 5.98
C LYS A 172 17.45 5.72 5.42
N VAL A 173 16.96 4.63 4.81
CA VAL A 173 15.59 4.55 4.28
C VAL A 173 14.57 4.68 5.42
N ALA A 174 14.73 3.94 6.51
CA ALA A 174 13.82 4.01 7.65
C ALA A 174 13.76 5.44 8.25
N GLN A 175 14.88 6.14 8.29
CA GLN A 175 14.91 7.54 8.71
C GLN A 175 14.18 8.45 7.71
N LYS A 176 14.29 8.20 6.40
CA LYS A 176 13.54 8.92 5.37
C LYS A 176 12.03 8.71 5.54
N VAL A 177 11.60 7.48 5.84
CA VAL A 177 10.19 7.17 6.12
C VAL A 177 9.69 7.95 7.34
N GLN A 178 10.48 8.03 8.41
CA GLN A 178 10.11 8.82 9.59
C GLN A 178 9.96 10.32 9.25
N ARG A 179 10.89 10.89 8.48
CA ARG A 179 10.78 12.29 8.03
C ARG A 179 9.52 12.51 7.18
N ARG A 180 9.23 11.59 6.26
CA ARG A 180 8.03 11.65 5.41
C ARG A 180 6.75 11.59 6.24
N LYS A 181 6.69 10.66 7.19
CA LYS A 181 5.57 10.55 8.14
C LYS A 181 5.36 11.87 8.91
N ASN A 182 6.41 12.48 9.43
CA ASN A 182 6.31 13.74 10.16
C ASN A 182 5.81 14.90 9.28
N ALA A 183 6.25 14.95 8.01
CA ALA A 183 5.77 15.93 7.05
C ALA A 183 4.26 15.74 6.76
N TYR A 184 3.84 14.51 6.52
CA TYR A 184 2.42 14.19 6.31
C TYR A 184 1.56 14.49 7.55
N ASP A 185 2.04 14.19 8.76
CA ASP A 185 1.35 14.54 10.00
C ASP A 185 1.10 16.06 10.11
N LYS A 186 2.12 16.85 9.80
CA LYS A 186 2.00 18.31 9.83
C LYS A 186 0.98 18.81 8.81
N GLN A 187 1.03 18.28 7.60
CA GLN A 187 0.12 18.65 6.52
C GLN A 187 -1.34 18.27 6.84
N LEU A 188 -1.56 17.05 7.33
CA LEU A 188 -2.91 16.56 7.65
C LEU A 188 -3.63 17.34 8.75
N LYS A 189 -2.91 18.07 9.60
CA LYS A 189 -3.51 18.95 10.61
C LYS A 189 -4.16 20.19 10.02
N THR A 190 -3.76 20.60 8.82
CA THR A 190 -4.25 21.80 8.13
C THR A 190 -5.16 21.51 6.94
N CYS A 191 -5.39 20.23 6.63
CA CYS A 191 -6.28 19.83 5.53
C CYS A 191 -7.76 19.95 5.93
N ASP A 192 -8.55 20.65 5.14
CA ASP A 192 -10.02 20.57 5.21
C ASP A 192 -10.51 19.39 4.34
N LEU A 193 -10.39 18.18 4.88
CA LEU A 193 -10.81 16.95 4.21
C LEU A 193 -12.13 16.46 4.79
N LYS A 194 -13.19 16.52 4.00
CA LYS A 194 -14.52 16.02 4.39
C LYS A 194 -14.76 14.64 3.78
N PRO A 195 -15.04 13.61 4.59
CA PRO A 195 -15.40 12.30 4.05
C PRO A 195 -16.68 12.43 3.21
N ARG A 196 -16.78 11.55 2.21
CA ARG A 196 -18.02 11.48 1.43
C ARG A 196 -19.20 11.06 2.30
N PRO A 197 -20.41 11.55 2.04
CA PRO A 197 -21.61 11.06 2.69
C PRO A 197 -21.75 9.54 2.52
N TRP A 198 -22.27 8.86 3.56
CA TRP A 198 -22.37 7.41 3.62
C TRP A 198 -23.12 6.78 2.41
N TYR A 199 -24.14 7.44 1.90
CA TYR A 199 -24.92 6.98 0.74
C TYR A 199 -24.07 6.93 -0.55
N ARG A 200 -23.07 7.80 -0.73
CA ARG A 200 -22.17 7.76 -1.88
C ARG A 200 -21.18 6.58 -1.81
N LYS A 201 -20.89 6.08 -0.61
CA LYS A 201 -20.03 4.91 -0.44
C LYS A 201 -20.70 3.62 -0.92
N MET A 202 -22.04 3.51 -0.79
CA MET A 202 -22.78 2.31 -1.22
C MET A 202 -22.73 2.05 -2.73
N PHE A 203 -22.52 3.10 -3.53
CA PHE A 203 -22.47 3.01 -4.99
C PHE A 203 -21.05 3.01 -5.58
N ASP A 204 -20.02 2.98 -4.74
CA ASP A 204 -18.64 3.00 -5.20
C ASP A 204 -18.08 1.57 -5.34
N TRP A 205 -18.17 1.01 -6.53
CA TRP A 205 -17.66 -0.32 -6.88
C TRP A 205 -16.12 -0.46 -6.74
N ARG A 206 -15.41 0.61 -6.44
CA ARG A 206 -13.94 0.66 -6.25
C ARG A 206 -13.48 0.32 -4.83
N LEU A 207 -14.41 0.06 -3.91
CA LEU A 207 -14.15 -0.31 -2.52
C LEU A 207 -13.78 -1.80 -2.37
#